data_62fb2bddf90e9c3cea66c5f5880967a4
#
_entry.id   62fb2bddf90e9c3cea66c5f5880967a4
#
_cell.length_a   1.000
_cell.length_b   1.000
_cell.length_c   1.000
_cell.angle_alpha   90.00
_cell.angle_beta   90.00
_cell.angle_gamma   90.00
#
_symmetry.space_group_name_H-M   'P 1'
#
loop_
_entity.id
_entity.type
_entity.pdbx_description
1 polymer ?
#
loop_
_entity_poly.entity_id
_entity_poly.type
_entity_poly.pdbx_seq_one_letter_code
_entity_poly.pdbx_strand_id
1 'polypeptide(L)'
;MQQYLDLVKHIQQHGVEKTDRTGTGTKSVFGYQMRFDLSEGFPLVTTKKIHVKSVIFELLWFLKGDTNISYLTENGVRIWNEWADEKGNLGPVYGHQWRNWNDEGIDQIKEVITSLKNNPDSRRMLVTAWNPGVLPDTKVSFSENVANNKVALPPCHAFFQFYV
;
A
#
# COMPACT_ATOMS: atom_id res chain seq x y z
N MET A 1 3.00 21.36 -0.78
CA MET A 1 3.90 20.25 -0.35
C MET A 1 4.92 20.61 0.72
N GLN A 2 4.67 21.68 1.46
CA GLN A 2 5.54 22.09 2.57
C GLN A 2 5.67 21.00 3.63
N GLN A 3 4.58 20.30 3.95
CA GLN A 3 4.55 19.20 4.93
C GLN A 3 5.58 18.10 4.62
N TYR A 4 5.74 17.75 3.33
CA TYR A 4 6.75 16.77 2.92
C TYR A 4 8.18 17.32 3.08
N LEU A 5 8.42 18.57 2.72
CA LEU A 5 9.73 19.22 2.90
C LEU A 5 10.10 19.33 4.39
N ASP A 6 9.12 19.64 5.24
CA ASP A 6 9.31 19.70 6.70
C ASP A 6 9.65 18.32 7.28
N LEU A 7 8.99 17.23 6.79
CA LEU A 7 9.36 15.86 7.15
C LEU A 7 10.82 15.55 6.77
N VAL A 8 11.22 15.85 5.53
CA VAL A 8 12.60 15.60 5.05
C VAL A 8 13.60 16.37 5.93
N LYS A 9 13.35 17.65 6.21
CA LYS A 9 14.18 18.47 7.08
C LYS A 9 14.25 17.90 8.50
N HIS A 10 13.12 17.46 9.04
CA HIS A 10 13.04 16.84 10.37
C HIS A 10 13.90 15.57 10.44
N ILE A 11 13.80 14.70 9.43
CA ILE A 11 14.63 13.48 9.36
C ILE A 11 16.12 13.83 9.25
N GLN A 12 16.48 14.84 8.45
CA GLN A 12 17.88 15.28 8.33
C GLN A 12 18.46 15.77 9.67
N GLN A 13 17.67 16.47 10.46
CA GLN A 13 18.09 17.08 11.73
C GLN A 13 18.05 16.09 12.91
N HIS A 14 17.04 15.22 12.96
CA HIS A 14 16.73 14.40 14.13
C HIS A 14 16.75 12.89 13.88
N GLY A 15 16.92 12.48 12.63
CA GLY A 15 16.92 11.06 12.28
C GLY A 15 18.14 10.32 12.81
N VAL A 16 17.94 9.06 13.18
CA VAL A 16 18.98 8.13 13.59
C VAL A 16 19.45 7.35 12.37
N GLU A 17 20.76 7.21 12.21
CA GLU A 17 21.36 6.38 11.18
C GLU A 17 21.18 4.89 11.52
N LYS A 18 20.75 4.12 10.54
CA LYS A 18 20.56 2.66 10.65
C LYS A 18 21.13 1.98 9.42
N THR A 19 21.64 0.79 9.61
CA THR A 19 21.97 -0.12 8.51
C THR A 19 20.72 -0.68 7.87
N ASP A 20 20.77 -0.98 6.58
CA ASP A 20 19.72 -1.68 5.85
C ASP A 20 20.28 -2.90 5.13
N ARG A 21 19.42 -3.72 4.52
CA ARG A 21 19.81 -4.93 3.79
C ARG A 21 20.64 -4.67 2.53
N THR A 22 20.64 -3.43 2.02
CA THR A 22 21.36 -3.03 0.80
C THR A 22 22.77 -2.51 1.10
N GLY A 23 23.09 -2.25 2.37
CA GLY A 23 24.37 -1.66 2.78
C GLY A 23 24.49 -0.16 2.54
N THR A 24 23.47 0.47 1.96
CA THR A 24 23.44 1.92 1.72
C THR A 24 23.24 2.71 3.01
N GLY A 25 22.49 2.13 3.95
CA GLY A 25 22.06 2.77 5.20
C GLY A 25 20.84 3.67 5.01
N THR A 26 20.21 3.99 6.14
CA THR A 26 19.07 4.89 6.19
C THR A 26 19.17 5.86 7.35
N LYS A 27 18.59 7.04 7.20
CA LYS A 27 18.35 7.97 8.29
C LYS A 27 16.86 8.05 8.55
N SER A 28 16.41 7.76 9.76
CA SER A 28 14.99 7.59 10.05
C SER A 28 14.57 8.15 11.41
N VAL A 29 13.29 8.51 11.51
CA VAL A 29 12.60 8.81 12.76
C VAL A 29 11.46 7.82 12.95
N PHE A 30 11.05 7.57 14.18
CA PHE A 30 9.89 6.73 14.47
C PHE A 30 8.63 7.57 14.52
N GLY A 31 7.83 7.47 13.47
CA GLY A 31 6.56 8.18 13.37
C GLY A 31 6.71 9.67 13.05
N TYR A 32 5.84 10.13 12.18
CA TYR A 32 5.68 11.55 11.86
C TYR A 32 4.28 11.74 11.28
N GLN A 33 3.56 12.78 11.72
CA GLN A 33 2.23 13.06 11.22
C GLN A 33 2.26 14.25 10.27
N MET A 34 1.72 14.04 9.06
CA MET A 34 1.44 15.12 8.11
C MET A 34 -0.07 15.29 7.95
N ARG A 35 -0.51 16.53 7.79
CA ARG A 35 -1.90 16.88 7.50
C ARG A 35 -1.97 17.64 6.19
N PHE A 36 -2.93 17.30 5.35
CA PHE A 36 -3.16 17.92 4.06
C PHE A 36 -4.61 18.39 3.98
N ASP A 37 -4.82 19.64 3.67
CA ASP A 37 -6.14 20.17 3.36
C ASP A 37 -6.41 19.93 1.86
N LEU A 38 -7.34 19.03 1.56
CA LEU A 38 -7.65 18.67 0.17
C LEU A 38 -8.42 19.78 -0.57
N SER A 39 -8.95 20.79 0.14
CA SER A 39 -9.53 21.99 -0.49
C SER A 39 -8.47 22.84 -1.20
N GLU A 40 -7.20 22.74 -0.78
CA GLU A 40 -6.05 23.39 -1.43
C GLU A 40 -5.53 22.59 -2.64
N GLY A 41 -6.07 21.43 -2.91
CA GLY A 41 -5.69 20.54 -4.01
C GLY A 41 -5.15 19.18 -3.56
N PHE A 42 -4.91 18.31 -4.54
CA PHE A 42 -4.36 16.98 -4.29
C PHE A 42 -2.88 17.07 -3.86
N PRO A 43 -2.46 16.43 -2.76
CA PRO A 43 -1.10 16.54 -2.22
C PRO A 43 -0.07 15.72 -3.00
N LEU A 44 0.06 15.98 -4.29
CA LEU A 44 1.05 15.34 -5.14
C LEU A 44 2.45 15.85 -4.84
N VAL A 45 3.38 14.97 -4.49
CA VAL A 45 4.80 15.31 -4.30
C VAL A 45 5.41 15.74 -5.63
N THR A 46 6.05 16.92 -5.65
CA THR A 46 6.66 17.52 -6.86
C THR A 46 8.18 17.59 -6.81
N THR A 47 8.81 17.08 -5.75
CA THR A 47 10.27 17.01 -5.61
C THR A 47 10.94 16.02 -6.55
N LYS A 48 10.13 15.14 -7.14
CA LYS A 48 10.50 14.30 -8.29
C LYS A 48 9.28 14.13 -9.20
N LYS A 49 9.53 13.74 -10.46
CA LYS A 49 8.44 13.43 -11.40
C LYS A 49 7.73 12.14 -10.98
N ILE A 50 6.49 12.26 -10.50
CA ILE A 50 5.65 11.11 -10.18
C ILE A 50 4.93 10.62 -11.44
N HIS A 51 4.95 9.32 -11.68
CA HIS A 51 4.20 8.69 -12.77
C HIS A 51 2.75 8.45 -12.33
N VAL A 52 1.92 9.50 -12.38
CA VAL A 52 0.53 9.51 -11.88
C VAL A 52 -0.32 8.39 -12.48
N LYS A 53 -0.08 8.04 -13.76
CA LYS A 53 -0.77 6.91 -14.39
C LYS A 53 -0.59 5.61 -13.60
N SER A 54 0.63 5.30 -13.16
CA SER A 54 0.88 4.09 -12.36
C SER A 54 0.11 4.10 -11.04
N VAL A 55 0.07 5.25 -10.36
CA VAL A 55 -0.66 5.39 -9.07
C VAL A 55 -2.15 5.12 -9.26
N ILE A 56 -2.75 5.70 -10.32
CA ILE A 56 -4.19 5.54 -10.59
C ILE A 56 -4.52 4.08 -10.95
N PHE A 57 -3.76 3.47 -11.86
CA PHE A 57 -4.02 2.10 -12.30
C PHE A 57 -3.77 1.08 -11.18
N GLU A 58 -2.77 1.30 -10.33
CA GLU A 58 -2.53 0.48 -9.15
C GLU A 58 -3.71 0.56 -8.18
N LEU A 59 -4.20 1.76 -7.86
CA LEU A 59 -5.36 1.91 -6.99
C LEU A 59 -6.62 1.23 -7.57
N LEU A 60 -6.88 1.39 -8.86
CA LEU A 60 -8.01 0.72 -9.52
C LEU A 60 -7.87 -0.80 -9.49
N TRP A 61 -6.66 -1.31 -9.64
CA TRP A 61 -6.34 -2.73 -9.54
C TRP A 61 -6.59 -3.27 -8.12
N PHE A 62 -6.15 -2.56 -7.08
CA PHE A 62 -6.49 -2.91 -5.69
C PHE A 62 -8.00 -2.92 -5.44
N LEU A 63 -8.72 -1.89 -5.91
CA LEU A 63 -10.18 -1.79 -5.75
C LEU A 63 -10.95 -2.88 -6.49
N LYS A 64 -10.38 -3.46 -7.55
CA LYS A 64 -10.96 -4.66 -8.22
C LYS A 64 -10.77 -5.94 -7.42
N GLY A 65 -9.91 -5.97 -6.41
CA GLY A 65 -9.54 -7.17 -5.68
C GLY A 65 -8.55 -8.07 -6.43
N ASP A 66 -7.96 -7.55 -7.50
CA ASP A 66 -7.04 -8.31 -8.36
C ASP A 66 -5.64 -8.41 -7.72
N THR A 67 -4.95 -9.50 -7.98
CA THR A 67 -3.61 -9.81 -7.48
C THR A 67 -2.64 -10.26 -8.58
N ASN A 68 -3.12 -10.33 -9.84
CA ASN A 68 -2.31 -10.62 -11.00
C ASN A 68 -1.95 -9.33 -11.75
N ILE A 69 -0.70 -9.21 -12.19
CA ILE A 69 -0.20 -7.97 -12.81
C ILE A 69 -0.67 -7.75 -14.26
N SER A 70 -1.42 -8.66 -14.87
CA SER A 70 -1.86 -8.56 -16.27
C SER A 70 -2.56 -7.24 -16.56
N TYR A 71 -3.53 -6.85 -15.72
CA TYR A 71 -4.22 -5.56 -15.85
C TYR A 71 -3.25 -4.37 -15.84
N LEU A 72 -2.22 -4.40 -14.99
CA LEU A 72 -1.23 -3.33 -14.90
C LEU A 72 -0.35 -3.29 -16.15
N THR A 73 0.16 -4.44 -16.59
CA THR A 73 1.06 -4.54 -17.75
C THR A 73 0.37 -4.19 -19.06
N GLU A 74 -0.88 -4.60 -19.26
CA GLU A 74 -1.72 -4.22 -20.41
C GLU A 74 -1.93 -2.70 -20.50
N ASN A 75 -1.94 -2.02 -19.35
CA ASN A 75 -2.02 -0.57 -19.26
C ASN A 75 -0.65 0.14 -19.23
N GLY A 76 0.45 -0.59 -19.45
CA GLY A 76 1.81 -0.05 -19.50
C GLY A 76 2.37 0.32 -18.12
N VAL A 77 1.81 -0.22 -17.04
CA VAL A 77 2.27 -0.06 -15.65
C VAL A 77 3.08 -1.28 -15.25
N ARG A 78 4.35 -1.06 -14.84
CA ARG A 78 5.32 -2.15 -14.62
C ARG A 78 5.91 -2.17 -13.21
N ILE A 79 5.33 -1.41 -12.28
CA ILE A 79 5.88 -1.21 -10.92
C ILE A 79 5.88 -2.49 -10.06
N TRP A 80 5.11 -3.50 -10.45
CA TRP A 80 5.01 -4.79 -9.75
C TRP A 80 5.70 -5.96 -10.48
N ASN A 81 6.27 -5.74 -11.68
CA ASN A 81 6.80 -6.84 -12.50
C ASN A 81 7.92 -7.65 -11.82
N GLU A 82 8.76 -6.99 -11.05
CA GLU A 82 9.91 -7.62 -10.39
C GLU A 82 9.51 -8.53 -9.21
N TRP A 83 8.27 -8.38 -8.71
CA TRP A 83 7.75 -9.11 -7.55
C TRP A 83 6.82 -10.27 -7.93
N ALA A 84 6.37 -10.31 -9.18
CA ALA A 84 5.45 -11.32 -9.66
C ALA A 84 6.15 -12.65 -9.99
N ASP A 85 5.42 -13.75 -9.81
CA ASP A 85 5.84 -15.05 -10.32
C ASP A 85 5.81 -15.10 -11.87
N GLU A 86 6.22 -16.20 -12.46
CA GLU A 86 6.23 -16.39 -13.92
C GLU A 86 4.84 -16.26 -14.57
N LYS A 87 3.77 -16.42 -13.80
CA LYS A 87 2.37 -16.28 -14.25
C LYS A 87 1.78 -14.92 -13.97
N GLY A 88 2.58 -14.00 -13.39
CA GLY A 88 2.16 -12.67 -13.03
C GLY A 88 1.41 -12.56 -11.69
N ASN A 89 1.45 -13.55 -10.83
CA ASN A 89 0.79 -13.54 -9.54
C ASN A 89 1.69 -12.97 -8.45
N LEU A 90 1.06 -12.32 -7.47
CA LEU A 90 1.71 -11.67 -6.32
C LEU A 90 1.27 -12.24 -4.97
N GLY A 91 0.44 -13.31 -4.99
CA GLY A 91 -0.23 -13.81 -3.80
C GLY A 91 -1.34 -12.85 -3.32
N PRO A 92 -1.87 -13.07 -2.11
CA PRO A 92 -3.02 -12.32 -1.60
C PRO A 92 -2.67 -10.90 -1.13
N VAL A 93 -2.11 -10.08 -2.04
CA VAL A 93 -1.73 -8.67 -1.78
C VAL A 93 -2.95 -7.76 -1.59
N TYR A 94 -2.75 -6.47 -1.46
CA TYR A 94 -3.72 -5.41 -1.16
C TYR A 94 -5.15 -5.63 -1.63
N GLY A 95 -5.36 -5.90 -2.93
CA GLY A 95 -6.68 -6.05 -3.52
C GLY A 95 -7.45 -7.22 -2.90
N HIS A 96 -6.80 -8.34 -2.71
CA HIS A 96 -7.37 -9.51 -2.07
C HIS A 96 -7.79 -9.20 -0.62
N GLN A 97 -6.89 -8.59 0.18
CA GLN A 97 -7.18 -8.26 1.56
C GLN A 97 -8.33 -7.23 1.68
N TRP A 98 -8.44 -6.29 0.76
CA TRP A 98 -9.48 -5.27 0.78
C TRP A 98 -10.86 -5.78 0.36
N ARG A 99 -10.91 -6.76 -0.59
CA ARG A 99 -12.15 -7.17 -1.25
C ARG A 99 -12.63 -8.58 -0.90
N ASN A 100 -11.74 -9.43 -0.36
CA ASN A 100 -12.05 -10.82 -0.02
C ASN A 100 -11.10 -11.35 1.06
N TRP A 101 -11.09 -10.73 2.24
CA TRP A 101 -10.20 -11.09 3.33
C TRP A 101 -10.26 -12.59 3.65
N ASN A 102 -9.11 -13.27 3.62
CA ASN A 102 -8.92 -14.71 3.88
C ASN A 102 -9.80 -15.64 3.04
N ASP A 103 -10.29 -15.22 1.87
CA ASP A 103 -11.28 -15.98 1.07
C ASP A 103 -12.62 -16.23 1.80
N GLU A 104 -12.91 -15.46 2.84
CA GLU A 104 -14.15 -15.56 3.62
C GLU A 104 -15.29 -14.68 3.09
N GLY A 105 -15.07 -13.97 1.98
CA GLY A 105 -16.06 -13.06 1.39
C GLY A 105 -16.22 -11.74 2.14
N ILE A 106 -15.30 -11.39 3.05
CA ILE A 106 -15.29 -10.12 3.77
C ILE A 106 -14.73 -9.03 2.86
N ASP A 107 -15.62 -8.14 2.40
CA ASP A 107 -15.30 -7.00 1.54
C ASP A 107 -15.23 -5.71 2.38
N GLN A 108 -14.03 -5.37 2.85
CA GLN A 108 -13.80 -4.20 3.72
C GLN A 108 -14.19 -2.88 3.02
N ILE A 109 -13.97 -2.75 1.72
CA ILE A 109 -14.35 -1.55 0.95
C ILE A 109 -15.86 -1.38 0.92
N LYS A 110 -16.59 -2.46 0.65
CA LYS A 110 -18.07 -2.44 0.64
C LYS A 110 -18.63 -2.10 2.03
N GLU A 111 -18.05 -2.67 3.08
CA GLU A 111 -18.46 -2.41 4.46
C GLU A 111 -18.25 -0.94 4.85
N VAL A 112 -17.09 -0.35 4.50
CA VAL A 112 -16.84 1.07 4.75
C VAL A 112 -17.82 1.96 3.98
N ILE A 113 -18.06 1.70 2.69
CA ILE A 113 -19.05 2.46 1.91
C ILE A 113 -20.45 2.36 2.52
N THR A 114 -20.84 1.18 2.98
CA THR A 114 -22.12 0.96 3.65
C THR A 114 -22.20 1.75 4.97
N SER A 115 -21.13 1.73 5.75
CA SER A 115 -21.04 2.49 7.00
C SER A 115 -21.09 4.00 6.78
N LEU A 116 -20.35 4.52 5.79
CA LEU A 116 -20.41 5.94 5.42
C LEU A 116 -21.82 6.42 5.07
N LYS A 117 -22.63 5.56 4.43
CA LYS A 117 -24.01 5.89 4.05
C LYS A 117 -25.00 5.82 5.22
N ASN A 118 -24.83 4.84 6.10
CA ASN A 118 -25.85 4.48 7.09
C ASN A 118 -25.48 4.90 8.53
N ASN A 119 -24.20 5.06 8.81
CA ASN A 119 -23.68 5.44 10.13
C ASN A 119 -22.37 6.22 9.99
N PRO A 120 -22.39 7.47 9.48
CA PRO A 120 -21.19 8.26 9.21
C PRO A 120 -20.37 8.57 10.46
N ASP A 121 -20.98 8.56 11.65
CA ASP A 121 -20.28 8.80 12.92
C ASP A 121 -19.51 7.56 13.44
N SER A 122 -19.51 6.47 12.68
CA SER A 122 -18.80 5.25 13.05
C SER A 122 -17.29 5.49 13.13
N ARG A 123 -16.67 5.03 14.21
CA ARG A 123 -15.21 5.02 14.40
C ARG A 123 -14.55 3.74 13.88
N ARG A 124 -15.31 2.89 13.15
CA ARG A 124 -14.87 1.56 12.68
C ARG A 124 -14.74 1.48 11.16
N MET A 125 -14.68 2.63 10.48
CA MET A 125 -14.52 2.70 9.03
C MET A 125 -13.02 2.58 8.66
N LEU A 126 -12.49 1.39 8.82
CA LEU A 126 -11.08 1.07 8.63
C LEU A 126 -10.94 -0.06 7.61
N VAL A 127 -9.94 0.06 6.73
CA VAL A 127 -9.55 -0.97 5.76
C VAL A 127 -8.09 -1.32 6.02
N THR A 128 -7.79 -2.60 6.22
CA THR A 128 -6.41 -3.07 6.45
C THR A 128 -5.95 -4.03 5.35
N ALA A 129 -4.70 -3.89 4.96
CA ALA A 129 -4.00 -4.85 4.11
C ALA A 129 -3.03 -5.74 4.91
N TRP A 130 -2.76 -5.37 6.16
CA TRP A 130 -1.82 -6.11 7.02
C TRP A 130 -2.47 -7.34 7.60
N ASN A 131 -2.20 -8.48 6.98
CA ASN A 131 -2.68 -9.79 7.42
C ASN A 131 -1.47 -10.65 7.84
N PRO A 132 -1.22 -10.84 9.16
CA PRO A 132 -0.09 -11.61 9.65
C PRO A 132 -0.06 -13.06 9.13
N GLY A 133 -1.21 -13.64 8.82
CA GLY A 133 -1.33 -15.00 8.31
C GLY A 133 -0.71 -15.23 6.93
N VAL A 134 -0.55 -14.16 6.13
CA VAL A 134 -0.03 -14.24 4.75
C VAL A 134 1.24 -13.43 4.51
N LEU A 135 1.86 -12.89 5.54
CA LEU A 135 3.14 -12.19 5.40
C LEU A 135 4.21 -13.12 4.82
N PRO A 136 5.14 -12.61 3.99
CA PRO A 136 6.13 -13.43 3.33
C PRO A 136 7.19 -13.95 4.32
N ASP A 137 7.71 -15.13 4.05
CA ASP A 137 8.96 -15.57 4.65
C ASP A 137 10.13 -14.87 3.93
N THR A 138 10.94 -14.12 4.68
CA THR A 138 12.08 -13.37 4.15
C THR A 138 13.27 -14.27 3.75
N LYS A 139 13.22 -15.57 4.06
CA LYS A 139 14.28 -16.54 3.77
C LYS A 139 14.12 -17.23 2.43
N VAL A 140 12.96 -17.09 1.79
CA VAL A 140 12.65 -17.73 0.50
C VAL A 140 12.36 -16.69 -0.58
N SER A 141 12.32 -17.13 -1.83
CA SER A 141 12.04 -16.25 -2.97
C SER A 141 10.61 -15.73 -2.99
N PHE A 142 10.36 -14.68 -3.77
CA PHE A 142 9.00 -14.15 -3.99
C PHE A 142 8.08 -15.21 -4.59
N SER A 143 8.55 -15.93 -5.62
CA SER A 143 7.77 -17.00 -6.27
C SER A 143 7.42 -18.14 -5.32
N GLU A 144 8.31 -18.49 -4.41
CA GLU A 144 8.06 -19.51 -3.41
C GLU A 144 7.04 -19.03 -2.34
N ASN A 145 7.11 -17.77 -1.93
CA ASN A 145 6.07 -17.17 -1.08
C ASN A 145 4.70 -17.23 -1.77
N VAL A 146 4.62 -16.83 -3.03
CA VAL A 146 3.37 -16.87 -3.82
C VAL A 146 2.84 -18.30 -3.94
N ALA A 147 3.71 -19.29 -4.23
CA ALA A 147 3.33 -20.70 -4.30
C ALA A 147 2.78 -21.24 -2.97
N ASN A 148 3.20 -20.68 -1.83
CA ASN A 148 2.74 -21.02 -0.50
C ASN A 148 1.58 -20.12 0.00
N ASN A 149 0.87 -19.45 -0.92
CA ASN A 149 -0.23 -18.53 -0.62
C ASN A 149 0.16 -17.41 0.36
N LYS A 150 1.40 -16.92 0.24
CA LYS A 150 1.89 -15.73 0.93
C LYS A 150 1.98 -14.56 -0.05
N VAL A 151 2.00 -13.35 0.47
CA VAL A 151 2.23 -12.17 -0.38
C VAL A 151 3.68 -12.15 -0.87
N ALA A 152 3.90 -11.70 -2.10
CA ALA A 152 5.25 -11.52 -2.64
C ALA A 152 6.02 -10.42 -1.87
N LEU A 153 5.30 -9.39 -1.40
CA LEU A 153 5.85 -8.24 -0.69
C LEU A 153 4.90 -7.84 0.46
N PRO A 154 5.41 -7.57 1.68
CA PRO A 154 4.57 -7.07 2.75
C PRO A 154 3.99 -5.68 2.40
N PRO A 155 2.77 -5.34 2.85
CA PRO A 155 2.16 -4.07 2.50
C PRO A 155 2.93 -2.89 3.11
N CYS A 156 3.28 -1.89 2.27
CA CYS A 156 3.95 -0.66 2.69
C CYS A 156 2.98 0.30 3.40
N HIS A 157 1.72 0.36 2.97
CA HIS A 157 0.63 1.05 3.67
C HIS A 157 -0.30 0.01 4.29
N ALA A 158 -0.22 -0.12 5.61
CA ALA A 158 -0.87 -1.20 6.33
C ALA A 158 -2.39 -1.04 6.39
N PHE A 159 -2.87 0.19 6.61
CA PHE A 159 -4.30 0.48 6.70
C PHE A 159 -4.61 1.95 6.40
N PHE A 160 -5.88 2.23 6.16
CA PHE A 160 -6.45 3.57 6.12
C PHE A 160 -7.82 3.61 6.81
N GLN A 161 -8.23 4.80 7.25
CA GLN A 161 -9.45 5.01 7.99
C GLN A 161 -10.18 6.24 7.46
N PHE A 162 -11.51 6.21 7.49
CA PHE A 162 -12.35 7.36 7.23
C PHE A 162 -12.90 7.93 8.53
N TYR A 163 -13.02 9.25 8.54
CA TYR A 163 -13.62 10.02 9.62
C TYR A 163 -14.47 11.13 9.00
N VAL A 164 -15.73 11.26 9.42
CA VAL A 164 -16.70 12.27 8.93
C VAL A 164 -16.95 13.30 10.01
#